data_ce77e328895fb76573e50de595a38aad
#
_entry.id   ce77e328895fb76573e50de595a38aad
#
_cell.length_a   1.000
_cell.length_b   1.000
_cell.length_c   1.000
_cell.angle_alpha   90.00
_cell.angle_beta   90.00
_cell.angle_gamma   90.00
#
_symmetry.space_group_name_H-M   'P 1'
#
loop_
_entity.id
_entity.type
_entity.pdbx_description
1 polymer ?
#
loop_
_entity_poly.entity_id
_entity_poly.type
_entity_poly.pdbx_seq_one_letter_code
_entity_poly.pdbx_strand_id
1 'polypeptide(L)'
;MSKQFLYDYQMDAVKRMKNGCILNGGVGSGKSRTALYYYFKEQGGSIDPDYKPMKIRPKDLYIITTARKRDTLEWEGELSNFLLSTDDKQFKRYGNKIVIDSWNNIKKYAEVKNAFFMFDEQRVVGYGAWTKTFLKITKSNDWILLSATPGDNWTDYIPVFIANGFYKNKSEFSREHIVYSRFTKYPKIDRYVNTGRLVRLRNNILINMDFKRETITHHEDVYVRYDITKYKDVIRNRWDPYKDQPIEQASNLCYILRRVVNEDDSRQIALAEILEKHPKVIIFYNFDYELEILRGMAYIVGLEDTYEIAEWNGHKHQPIPNSDHWVYLVQYTAGAEGWNCITTDTIVFFSQTYSYKILAQACGRIDRLNTPYTDLYYYHIKSRSGIDLAISKALSQKKQFNETRWLRSQYWYLRSAYIYSIWEI
;
A
#
# COMPACT_ATOMS: atom_id res chain seq x y z
N MET A 1 22.72 10.35 26.06
CA MET A 1 22.93 10.41 24.61
C MET A 1 21.89 11.37 24.02
N SER A 2 22.27 12.44 23.35
CA SER A 2 21.33 13.33 22.67
C SER A 2 20.63 12.51 21.58
N LYS A 3 19.31 12.47 21.60
CA LYS A 3 18.51 11.72 20.63
C LYS A 3 18.74 12.35 19.26
N GLN A 4 19.46 11.65 18.38
CA GLN A 4 19.75 12.14 17.02
C GLN A 4 18.45 12.48 16.31
N PHE A 5 18.33 13.66 15.74
CA PHE A 5 17.08 14.15 15.15
C PHE A 5 16.69 13.38 13.88
N LEU A 6 17.70 13.09 13.05
CA LEU A 6 17.59 12.20 11.88
C LEU A 6 18.63 11.09 11.98
N TYR A 7 18.23 9.89 11.58
CA TYR A 7 19.15 8.76 11.44
C TYR A 7 20.10 8.96 10.24
N ASP A 8 21.25 8.29 10.25
CA ASP A 8 22.27 8.42 9.21
C ASP A 8 21.75 8.17 7.80
N TYR A 9 20.90 7.13 7.63
CA TYR A 9 20.28 6.81 6.34
C TYR A 9 19.30 7.91 5.86
N GLN A 10 18.67 8.65 6.80
CA GLN A 10 17.80 9.79 6.47
C GLN A 10 18.66 10.99 6.05
N MET A 11 19.74 11.27 6.77
CA MET A 11 20.69 12.33 6.42
C MET A 11 21.34 12.07 5.06
N ASP A 12 21.71 10.81 4.77
CA ASP A 12 22.25 10.45 3.46
C ASP A 12 21.22 10.62 2.34
N ALA A 13 19.96 10.23 2.59
CA ALA A 13 18.87 10.49 1.64
C ALA A 13 18.72 12.01 1.38
N VAL A 14 18.71 12.86 2.41
CA VAL A 14 18.63 14.32 2.27
C VAL A 14 19.76 14.89 1.40
N LYS A 15 20.99 14.38 1.54
CA LYS A 15 22.14 14.83 0.71
C LYS A 15 21.92 14.52 -0.79
N ARG A 16 21.22 13.43 -1.11
CA ARG A 16 20.94 12.98 -2.49
C ARG A 16 19.64 13.56 -3.06
N MET A 17 18.74 14.10 -2.21
CA MET A 17 17.48 14.68 -2.66
C MET A 17 17.70 15.92 -3.52
N LYS A 18 16.80 16.11 -4.47
CA LYS A 18 16.75 17.25 -5.37
C LYS A 18 15.32 17.52 -5.81
N ASN A 19 15.09 18.70 -6.37
CA ASN A 19 13.78 19.02 -6.97
C ASN A 19 13.37 17.93 -7.99
N GLY A 20 12.11 17.49 -7.95
CA GLY A 20 11.58 16.47 -8.83
C GLY A 20 11.91 15.01 -8.43
N CYS A 21 12.54 14.77 -7.29
CA CYS A 21 12.85 13.40 -6.85
C CYS A 21 11.66 12.68 -6.22
N ILE A 22 11.76 11.36 -6.21
CA ILE A 22 10.89 10.45 -5.44
C ILE A 22 11.70 9.96 -4.24
N LEU A 23 11.33 10.34 -3.03
CA LEU A 23 11.87 9.77 -1.81
C LEU A 23 11.19 8.43 -1.55
N ASN A 24 11.93 7.35 -1.77
CA ASN A 24 11.46 5.98 -1.62
C ASN A 24 11.98 5.38 -0.32
N GLY A 25 11.07 4.95 0.52
CA GLY A 25 11.41 4.28 1.76
C GLY A 25 10.25 3.44 2.26
N GLY A 26 10.52 2.33 2.91
CA GLY A 26 9.50 1.45 3.48
C GLY A 26 8.52 2.18 4.39
N VAL A 27 7.44 1.53 4.74
CA VAL A 27 6.50 2.05 5.75
C VAL A 27 7.26 2.18 7.07
N GLY A 28 7.13 3.31 7.78
CA GLY A 28 7.83 3.55 9.04
C GLY A 28 9.27 4.05 8.93
N SER A 29 9.83 4.23 7.72
CA SER A 29 11.21 4.73 7.54
C SER A 29 11.42 6.21 7.86
N GLY A 30 10.39 6.93 8.28
CA GLY A 30 10.49 8.37 8.59
C GLY A 30 10.57 9.29 7.36
N LYS A 31 9.98 8.89 6.23
CA LYS A 31 9.94 9.70 4.99
C LYS A 31 9.43 11.12 5.21
N SER A 32 8.37 11.29 6.01
CA SER A 32 7.77 12.60 6.28
C SER A 32 8.76 13.54 6.96
N ARG A 33 9.45 13.06 7.99
CA ARG A 33 10.49 13.81 8.70
C ARG A 33 11.67 14.14 7.80
N THR A 34 12.14 13.18 7.00
CA THR A 34 13.24 13.37 6.03
C THR A 34 12.88 14.43 4.98
N ALA A 35 11.66 14.39 4.46
CA ALA A 35 11.16 15.36 3.49
C ALA A 35 11.03 16.77 4.07
N LEU A 36 10.51 16.89 5.30
CA LEU A 36 10.44 18.18 6.00
C LEU A 36 11.81 18.75 6.28
N TYR A 37 12.77 17.92 6.68
CA TYR A 37 14.13 18.37 6.87
C TYR A 37 14.77 18.84 5.57
N TYR A 38 14.53 18.17 4.45
CA TYR A 38 14.97 18.62 3.14
C TYR A 38 14.42 20.01 2.81
N TYR A 39 13.10 20.24 2.93
CA TYR A 39 12.51 21.56 2.75
C TYR A 39 13.13 22.59 3.70
N PHE A 40 13.21 22.28 5.00
CA PHE A 40 13.75 23.17 6.03
C PHE A 40 15.16 23.62 5.69
N LYS A 41 16.01 22.70 5.25
CA LYS A 41 17.39 22.93 4.82
C LYS A 41 17.46 23.78 3.55
N GLU A 42 16.65 23.46 2.53
CA GLU A 42 16.59 24.26 1.29
C GLU A 42 16.13 25.70 1.55
N GLN A 43 15.35 25.93 2.60
CA GLN A 43 14.95 27.27 3.05
C GLN A 43 15.98 27.90 4.02
N GLY A 44 17.15 27.31 4.18
CA GLY A 44 18.26 27.84 4.94
C GLY A 44 18.27 27.56 6.44
N GLY A 45 17.36 26.67 6.89
CA GLY A 45 17.33 26.15 8.25
C GLY A 45 18.32 25.01 8.48
N SER A 46 18.60 24.71 9.74
CA SER A 46 19.37 23.53 10.19
C SER A 46 18.87 23.08 11.55
N ILE A 47 19.09 21.81 11.87
CA ILE A 47 18.80 21.24 13.19
C ILE A 47 20.05 20.60 13.79
N ASP A 48 21.01 20.23 12.96
CA ASP A 48 22.21 19.53 13.35
C ASP A 48 23.45 20.32 12.87
N PRO A 49 24.48 20.60 13.71
CA PRO A 49 24.53 20.29 15.16
C PRO A 49 23.62 21.19 16.03
N ASP A 50 23.25 22.38 15.55
CA ASP A 50 22.43 23.34 16.27
C ASP A 50 21.23 23.79 15.46
N TYR A 51 20.14 24.14 16.17
CA TYR A 51 18.95 24.67 15.53
C TYR A 51 19.23 26.06 14.94
N LYS A 52 19.04 26.17 13.62
CA LYS A 52 19.04 27.41 12.88
C LYS A 52 17.70 27.61 12.19
N PRO A 53 16.96 28.70 12.42
CA PRO A 53 15.70 28.94 11.75
C PRO A 53 15.85 29.12 10.23
N MET A 54 14.80 28.91 9.49
CA MET A 54 14.74 29.24 8.06
C MET A 54 14.98 30.73 7.81
N LYS A 55 15.33 31.09 6.59
CA LYS A 55 15.37 32.48 6.14
C LYS A 55 13.99 33.12 6.26
N ILE A 56 13.95 34.45 6.38
CA ILE A 56 12.71 35.22 6.29
C ILE A 56 12.15 35.10 4.87
N ARG A 57 10.84 34.89 4.76
CA ARG A 57 10.11 34.64 3.51
C ARG A 57 10.59 33.42 2.73
N PRO A 58 10.64 32.24 3.36
CA PRO A 58 10.86 31.00 2.65
C PRO A 58 9.68 30.73 1.69
N LYS A 59 9.83 29.80 0.77
CA LYS A 59 8.71 29.37 -0.09
C LYS A 59 7.56 28.83 0.75
N ASP A 60 6.33 29.15 0.35
CA ASP A 60 5.13 28.49 0.90
C ASP A 60 5.25 26.99 0.74
N LEU A 61 4.82 26.23 1.74
CA LEU A 61 4.83 24.76 1.71
C LEU A 61 3.41 24.21 1.54
N TYR A 62 3.24 23.37 0.54
CA TYR A 62 2.01 22.62 0.30
C TYR A 62 2.28 21.13 0.43
N ILE A 63 1.62 20.47 1.36
CA ILE A 63 1.68 19.02 1.58
C ILE A 63 0.38 18.41 1.09
N ILE A 64 0.45 17.68 -0.01
CA ILE A 64 -0.69 16.96 -0.60
C ILE A 64 -0.60 15.50 -0.20
N THR A 65 -1.51 15.06 0.65
CA THR A 65 -1.47 13.73 1.27
C THR A 65 -2.81 12.99 1.11
N THR A 66 -3.02 11.90 1.81
CA THR A 66 -4.33 11.23 1.87
C THR A 66 -5.28 12.02 2.78
N ALA A 67 -6.60 11.94 2.51
CA ALA A 67 -7.59 12.59 3.37
C ALA A 67 -7.41 12.21 4.84
N ARG A 68 -7.15 10.94 5.09
CA ARG A 68 -6.94 10.42 6.44
C ARG A 68 -5.73 11.04 7.15
N LYS A 69 -4.53 11.05 6.54
CA LYS A 69 -3.33 11.64 7.17
C LYS A 69 -3.53 13.13 7.46
N ARG A 70 -4.30 13.84 6.62
CA ARG A 70 -4.72 15.20 6.90
C ARG A 70 -5.60 15.26 8.15
N ASP A 71 -6.63 14.43 8.21
CA ASP A 71 -7.66 14.48 9.27
C ASP A 71 -7.13 13.96 10.63
N THR A 72 -6.12 13.09 10.62
CA THR A 72 -5.43 12.59 11.83
C THR A 72 -4.27 13.49 12.29
N LEU A 73 -4.03 14.61 11.63
CA LEU A 73 -2.99 15.60 11.98
C LEU A 73 -1.56 15.01 12.05
N GLU A 74 -1.28 13.94 11.28
CA GLU A 74 0.05 13.29 11.28
C GLU A 74 1.16 14.25 10.82
N TRP A 75 0.85 15.10 9.85
CA TRP A 75 1.80 16.08 9.33
C TRP A 75 2.04 17.26 10.27
N GLU A 76 1.00 17.71 10.99
CA GLU A 76 1.12 18.72 12.02
C GLU A 76 2.04 18.27 13.16
N GLY A 77 1.93 16.98 13.55
CA GLY A 77 2.84 16.36 14.50
C GLY A 77 4.30 16.36 14.01
N GLU A 78 4.53 16.09 12.75
CA GLU A 78 5.89 16.15 12.17
C GLU A 78 6.40 17.59 12.04
N LEU A 79 5.55 18.55 11.63
CA LEU A 79 5.89 19.97 11.53
C LEU A 79 6.34 20.55 12.88
N SER A 80 5.71 20.16 13.96
CA SER A 80 6.03 20.64 15.32
C SER A 80 7.48 20.34 15.73
N ASN A 81 8.05 19.23 15.25
CA ASN A 81 9.46 18.89 15.50
C ASN A 81 10.45 19.91 14.89
N PHE A 82 10.02 20.65 13.88
CA PHE A 82 10.79 21.72 13.22
C PHE A 82 10.41 23.11 13.70
N LEU A 83 9.55 23.23 14.71
CA LEU A 83 8.93 24.47 15.18
C LEU A 83 8.16 25.19 14.06
N LEU A 84 7.56 24.40 13.14
CA LEU A 84 6.69 24.85 12.05
C LEU A 84 5.24 24.57 12.41
N SER A 85 4.32 25.37 11.85
CA SER A 85 2.87 25.20 12.06
C SER A 85 2.06 25.59 10.83
N THR A 86 0.79 25.20 10.80
CA THR A 86 -0.18 25.57 9.75
C THR A 86 -1.00 26.80 10.10
N ASP A 87 -0.79 27.36 11.30
CA ASP A 87 -1.53 28.50 11.83
C ASP A 87 -0.85 29.86 11.53
N ASP A 88 -1.46 30.95 11.98
CA ASP A 88 -0.97 32.32 11.81
C ASP A 88 0.41 32.57 12.43
N LYS A 89 0.85 31.73 13.39
CA LYS A 89 2.18 31.83 13.99
C LYS A 89 3.27 31.61 12.96
N GLN A 90 3.05 30.69 12.00
CA GLN A 90 3.96 30.45 10.89
C GLN A 90 4.19 31.70 10.06
N PHE A 91 3.09 32.36 9.66
CA PHE A 91 3.16 33.59 8.87
C PHE A 91 3.82 34.74 9.66
N LYS A 92 3.48 34.91 10.93
CA LYS A 92 4.11 35.93 11.80
C LYS A 92 5.60 35.71 11.98
N ARG A 93 6.04 34.43 12.05
CA ARG A 93 7.44 34.08 12.29
C ARG A 93 8.31 34.15 11.04
N TYR A 94 7.82 33.64 9.91
CA TYR A 94 8.61 33.47 8.69
C TYR A 94 8.10 34.26 7.49
N GLY A 95 6.85 34.70 7.49
CA GLY A 95 6.21 35.37 6.34
C GLY A 95 5.79 34.42 5.22
N ASN A 96 5.64 33.13 5.52
CA ASN A 96 5.11 32.12 4.61
C ASN A 96 3.98 31.33 5.25
N LYS A 97 3.24 30.57 4.47
CA LYS A 97 2.20 29.64 4.94
C LYS A 97 2.58 28.19 4.69
N ILE A 98 2.01 27.30 5.51
CA ILE A 98 2.09 25.86 5.33
C ILE A 98 0.63 25.36 5.22
N VAL A 99 0.36 24.61 4.16
CA VAL A 99 -0.97 24.06 3.85
C VAL A 99 -0.87 22.55 3.74
N ILE A 100 -1.73 21.84 4.46
CA ILE A 100 -1.88 20.38 4.36
C ILE A 100 -3.28 20.11 3.80
N ASP A 101 -3.35 19.39 2.68
CA ASP A 101 -4.65 19.02 2.10
C ASP A 101 -4.57 17.64 1.40
N SER A 102 -5.74 17.12 1.05
CA SER A 102 -5.84 15.81 0.43
C SER A 102 -5.70 15.88 -1.11
N TRP A 103 -5.29 14.76 -1.71
CA TRP A 103 -5.27 14.57 -3.15
C TRP A 103 -6.62 14.90 -3.82
N ASN A 104 -7.74 14.70 -3.13
CA ASN A 104 -9.07 15.06 -3.65
C ASN A 104 -9.22 16.54 -3.95
N ASN A 105 -8.50 17.37 -3.22
CA ASN A 105 -8.53 18.82 -3.30
C ASN A 105 -7.41 19.43 -4.15
N ILE A 106 -6.53 18.63 -4.74
CA ILE A 106 -5.32 19.08 -5.47
C ILE A 106 -5.64 20.16 -6.52
N LYS A 107 -6.83 20.14 -7.12
CA LYS A 107 -7.26 21.13 -8.12
C LYS A 107 -7.24 22.57 -7.61
N LYS A 108 -7.45 22.80 -6.31
CA LYS A 108 -7.43 24.14 -5.67
C LYS A 108 -6.08 24.82 -5.84
N TYR A 109 -5.01 24.05 -6.00
CA TYR A 109 -3.63 24.52 -6.00
C TYR A 109 -3.01 24.59 -7.40
N ALA A 110 -3.81 24.37 -8.46
CA ALA A 110 -3.34 24.33 -9.84
C ALA A 110 -2.66 25.62 -10.33
N GLU A 111 -3.02 26.77 -9.76
CA GLU A 111 -2.51 28.11 -10.13
C GLU A 111 -1.44 28.64 -9.16
N VAL A 112 -1.06 27.88 -8.14
CA VAL A 112 0.01 28.23 -7.20
C VAL A 112 1.35 28.25 -7.95
N LYS A 113 2.14 29.30 -7.66
CA LYS A 113 3.47 29.49 -8.25
C LYS A 113 4.49 29.84 -7.20
N ASN A 114 5.75 29.52 -7.46
CA ASN A 114 6.90 29.82 -6.58
C ASN A 114 6.76 29.28 -5.16
N ALA A 115 6.15 28.11 -4.99
CA ALA A 115 5.98 27.39 -3.74
C ALA A 115 6.77 26.07 -3.78
N PHE A 116 6.79 25.38 -2.65
CA PHE A 116 7.35 24.03 -2.51
C PHE A 116 6.21 23.04 -2.25
N PHE A 117 6.13 21.96 -3.03
CA PHE A 117 5.14 20.92 -2.89
C PHE A 117 5.74 19.60 -2.41
N MET A 118 5.14 18.99 -1.40
CA MET A 118 5.36 17.60 -1.01
C MET A 118 4.14 16.78 -1.38
N PHE A 119 4.33 15.82 -2.28
CA PHE A 119 3.28 14.89 -2.68
C PHE A 119 3.46 13.57 -1.95
N ASP A 120 2.71 13.38 -0.87
CA ASP A 120 2.80 12.19 -0.03
C ASP A 120 1.85 11.10 -0.52
N GLU A 121 2.32 9.84 -0.50
CA GLU A 121 1.64 8.67 -1.07
C GLU A 121 1.34 8.84 -2.55
N GLN A 122 2.26 8.39 -3.41
CA GLN A 122 2.13 8.54 -4.87
C GLN A 122 0.76 8.08 -5.40
N ARG A 123 -0.03 9.04 -5.86
CA ARG A 123 -1.36 8.82 -6.47
C ARG A 123 -1.38 9.18 -7.97
N VAL A 124 -0.27 9.66 -8.49
CA VAL A 124 -0.14 10.07 -9.90
C VAL A 124 0.25 8.89 -10.77
N VAL A 125 -0.60 7.89 -10.81
CA VAL A 125 -0.54 6.76 -11.72
C VAL A 125 -1.64 6.90 -12.77
N GLY A 126 -1.30 6.64 -14.03
CA GLY A 126 -2.25 6.87 -15.13
C GLY A 126 -2.37 8.33 -15.56
N TYR A 127 -3.51 8.73 -16.13
CA TYR A 127 -3.71 10.06 -16.76
C TYR A 127 -5.04 10.71 -16.35
N GLY A 128 -5.44 10.54 -15.11
CA GLY A 128 -6.64 11.14 -14.52
C GLY A 128 -6.51 12.64 -14.20
N ALA A 129 -7.55 13.19 -13.57
CA ALA A 129 -7.61 14.60 -13.19
C ALA A 129 -6.47 15.01 -12.24
N TRP A 130 -6.08 14.14 -11.31
CA TRP A 130 -4.98 14.40 -10.38
C TRP A 130 -3.64 14.54 -11.10
N THR A 131 -3.36 13.66 -12.05
CA THR A 131 -2.13 13.71 -12.85
C THR A 131 -2.04 15.00 -13.68
N LYS A 132 -3.15 15.43 -14.31
CA LYS A 132 -3.18 16.69 -15.06
C LYS A 132 -2.87 17.89 -14.17
N THR A 133 -3.47 17.91 -12.98
CA THR A 133 -3.24 18.99 -12.01
C THR A 133 -1.81 18.95 -11.46
N PHE A 134 -1.29 17.76 -11.10
CA PHE A 134 0.10 17.57 -10.70
C PHE A 134 1.07 18.14 -11.75
N LEU A 135 0.91 17.78 -13.02
CA LEU A 135 1.75 18.29 -14.10
C LEU A 135 1.66 19.81 -14.29
N LYS A 136 0.53 20.44 -13.95
CA LYS A 136 0.38 21.89 -13.98
C LYS A 136 1.13 22.54 -12.81
N ILE A 137 0.99 22.02 -11.62
CA ILE A 137 1.68 22.50 -10.41
C ILE A 137 3.19 22.41 -10.56
N THR A 138 3.71 21.27 -11.02
CA THR A 138 5.16 21.01 -11.12
C THR A 138 5.91 21.90 -12.12
N LYS A 139 5.20 22.56 -13.03
CA LYS A 139 5.82 23.50 -14.01
C LYS A 139 6.33 24.78 -13.38
N SER A 140 5.75 25.23 -12.26
CA SER A 140 6.00 26.56 -11.69
C SER A 140 6.41 26.51 -10.20
N ASN A 141 6.62 25.32 -9.67
CA ASN A 141 6.91 25.09 -8.26
C ASN A 141 8.01 24.06 -8.09
N ASP A 142 8.77 24.15 -6.99
CA ASP A 142 9.62 23.04 -6.55
C ASP A 142 8.76 21.94 -5.94
N TRP A 143 9.21 20.72 -6.10
CA TRP A 143 8.43 19.60 -5.60
C TRP A 143 9.26 18.34 -5.35
N ILE A 144 8.78 17.53 -4.42
CA ILE A 144 9.25 16.16 -4.18
C ILE A 144 8.03 15.24 -4.02
N LEU A 145 8.23 13.96 -4.27
CA LEU A 145 7.21 12.93 -4.12
C LEU A 145 7.68 11.88 -3.12
N LEU A 146 6.81 11.46 -2.21
CA LEU A 146 7.08 10.44 -1.22
C LEU A 146 6.33 9.15 -1.57
N SER A 147 7.00 8.01 -1.51
CA SER A 147 6.35 6.72 -1.75
C SER A 147 7.10 5.58 -1.06
N ALA A 148 6.35 4.60 -0.57
CA ALA A 148 6.91 3.30 -0.21
C ALA A 148 6.92 2.33 -1.40
N THR A 149 6.10 2.62 -2.43
CA THR A 149 5.93 1.80 -3.63
C THR A 149 5.82 2.72 -4.84
N PRO A 150 6.95 3.22 -5.38
CA PRO A 150 6.97 4.29 -6.37
C PRO A 150 6.38 3.91 -7.74
N GLY A 151 6.22 2.64 -8.04
CA GLY A 151 5.57 2.13 -9.25
C GLY A 151 5.99 0.69 -9.55
N ASP A 152 5.02 -0.13 -9.97
CA ASP A 152 5.23 -1.53 -10.35
C ASP A 152 5.51 -1.67 -11.85
N ASN A 153 5.05 -0.71 -12.65
CA ASN A 153 5.19 -0.68 -14.10
C ASN A 153 5.82 0.63 -14.57
N TRP A 154 6.45 0.62 -15.74
CA TRP A 154 7.04 1.82 -16.33
C TRP A 154 6.01 2.93 -16.61
N THR A 155 4.76 2.55 -16.89
CA THR A 155 3.66 3.50 -17.06
C THR A 155 3.36 4.31 -15.81
N ASP A 156 3.66 3.80 -14.63
CA ASP A 156 3.42 4.49 -13.36
C ASP A 156 4.37 5.68 -13.17
N TYR A 157 5.52 5.66 -13.84
CA TYR A 157 6.51 6.74 -13.81
C TYR A 157 6.24 7.83 -14.83
N ILE A 158 5.34 7.64 -15.81
CA ILE A 158 5.11 8.60 -16.90
C ILE A 158 4.85 10.02 -16.39
N PRO A 159 3.96 10.26 -15.40
CA PRO A 159 3.70 11.61 -14.90
C PRO A 159 4.95 12.27 -14.32
N VAL A 160 5.73 11.52 -13.56
CA VAL A 160 6.97 12.02 -12.92
C VAL A 160 8.06 12.27 -13.95
N PHE A 161 8.19 11.43 -14.97
CA PHE A 161 9.12 11.63 -16.07
C PHE A 161 8.77 12.88 -16.89
N ILE A 162 7.49 13.13 -17.13
CA ILE A 162 7.03 14.35 -17.81
C ILE A 162 7.30 15.58 -16.93
N ALA A 163 6.99 15.52 -15.64
CA ALA A 163 7.23 16.61 -14.69
C ALA A 163 8.72 16.97 -14.56
N ASN A 164 9.62 16.00 -14.75
CA ASN A 164 11.07 16.21 -14.82
C ASN A 164 11.58 16.62 -16.21
N GLY A 165 10.69 16.78 -17.22
CA GLY A 165 11.06 17.19 -18.56
C GLY A 165 11.74 16.10 -19.41
N PHE A 166 11.73 14.84 -18.99
CA PHE A 166 12.33 13.73 -19.75
C PHE A 166 11.53 13.38 -21.01
N TYR A 167 10.23 13.65 -20.98
CA TYR A 167 9.28 13.50 -22.10
C TYR A 167 8.32 14.68 -22.11
N LYS A 168 7.92 15.11 -23.31
CA LYS A 168 6.95 16.19 -23.47
C LYS A 168 5.53 15.76 -23.04
N ASN A 169 5.19 14.50 -23.28
CA ASN A 169 3.86 13.96 -23.00
C ASN A 169 3.87 12.42 -23.01
N LYS A 170 2.72 11.83 -22.64
CA LYS A 170 2.51 10.37 -22.64
C LYS A 170 2.72 9.73 -24.02
N SER A 171 2.34 10.41 -25.10
CA SER A 171 2.43 9.86 -26.47
C SER A 171 3.89 9.70 -26.91
N GLU A 172 4.76 10.63 -26.53
CA GLU A 172 6.20 10.52 -26.79
C GLU A 172 6.80 9.32 -26.05
N PHE A 173 6.52 9.19 -24.75
CA PHE A 173 6.94 8.01 -23.97
C PHE A 173 6.42 6.71 -24.59
N SER A 174 5.12 6.66 -24.95
CA SER A 174 4.51 5.44 -25.48
C SER A 174 5.13 5.02 -26.81
N ARG A 175 5.40 5.97 -27.68
CA ARG A 175 6.05 5.72 -28.99
C ARG A 175 7.45 5.17 -28.84
N GLU A 176 8.21 5.63 -27.84
CA GLU A 176 9.59 5.24 -27.62
C GLU A 176 9.72 3.91 -26.87
N HIS A 177 8.76 3.59 -25.97
CA HIS A 177 8.95 2.52 -25.00
C HIS A 177 7.87 1.46 -24.97
N ILE A 178 6.70 1.65 -25.60
CA ILE A 178 5.60 0.70 -25.50
C ILE A 178 5.34 0.01 -26.84
N VAL A 179 5.36 -1.32 -26.82
CA VAL A 179 4.84 -2.15 -27.90
C VAL A 179 3.48 -2.66 -27.48
N TYR A 180 2.46 -2.36 -28.29
CA TYR A 180 1.10 -2.82 -28.05
C TYR A 180 0.84 -4.16 -28.75
N SER A 181 0.01 -4.98 -28.11
CA SER A 181 -0.44 -6.25 -28.68
C SER A 181 -1.29 -6.01 -29.93
N ARG A 182 -0.99 -6.74 -31.00
CA ARG A 182 -1.77 -6.73 -32.25
C ARG A 182 -3.02 -7.62 -32.20
N PHE A 183 -3.17 -8.41 -31.16
CA PHE A 183 -4.22 -9.43 -31.03
C PHE A 183 -5.38 -8.99 -30.14
N THR A 184 -5.45 -7.73 -29.73
CA THR A 184 -6.49 -7.24 -28.81
C THR A 184 -7.25 -6.07 -29.42
N LYS A 185 -8.59 -6.06 -29.26
CA LYS A 185 -9.48 -4.98 -29.73
C LYS A 185 -9.12 -3.62 -29.10
N TYR A 186 -8.61 -3.62 -27.87
CA TYR A 186 -8.18 -2.41 -27.16
C TYR A 186 -6.66 -2.41 -26.97
N PRO A 187 -6.01 -1.25 -26.95
CA PRO A 187 -4.57 -1.15 -26.75
C PRO A 187 -4.14 -1.82 -25.43
N LYS A 188 -3.46 -2.95 -25.55
CA LYS A 188 -2.87 -3.67 -24.41
C LYS A 188 -1.36 -3.70 -24.58
N ILE A 189 -0.63 -3.31 -23.55
CA ILE A 189 0.83 -3.36 -23.57
C ILE A 189 1.28 -4.82 -23.66
N ASP A 190 2.04 -5.13 -24.70
CA ASP A 190 2.69 -6.43 -24.89
C ASP A 190 4.02 -6.44 -24.13
N ARG A 191 4.89 -5.48 -24.41
CA ARG A 191 6.19 -5.34 -23.77
C ARG A 191 6.70 -3.90 -23.79
N TYR A 192 7.71 -3.65 -22.97
CA TYR A 192 8.47 -2.41 -22.99
C TYR A 192 9.77 -2.61 -23.75
N VAL A 193 10.20 -1.60 -24.50
CA VAL A 193 11.47 -1.52 -25.24
C VAL A 193 12.33 -0.37 -24.71
N ASN A 194 13.61 -0.34 -25.06
CA ASN A 194 14.56 0.68 -24.58
C ASN A 194 14.59 0.85 -23.05
N THR A 195 14.37 -0.25 -22.32
CA THR A 195 14.23 -0.27 -20.87
C THR A 195 15.50 0.20 -20.13
N GLY A 196 16.67 0.08 -20.73
CA GLY A 196 17.92 0.62 -20.19
C GLY A 196 17.89 2.14 -19.99
N ARG A 197 17.23 2.89 -20.89
CA ARG A 197 16.98 4.32 -20.70
C ARG A 197 16.05 4.58 -19.53
N LEU A 198 14.95 3.83 -19.45
CA LEU A 198 13.97 3.96 -18.35
C LEU A 198 14.62 3.69 -16.97
N VAL A 199 15.48 2.69 -16.86
CA VAL A 199 16.24 2.40 -15.65
C VAL A 199 17.13 3.58 -15.26
N ARG A 200 17.88 4.16 -16.21
CA ARG A 200 18.73 5.34 -15.94
C ARG A 200 17.91 6.55 -15.48
N LEU A 201 16.79 6.84 -16.15
CA LEU A 201 15.90 7.96 -15.78
C LEU A 201 15.30 7.77 -14.39
N ARG A 202 14.82 6.55 -14.08
CA ARG A 202 14.32 6.22 -12.75
C ARG A 202 15.41 6.41 -11.68
N ASN A 203 16.60 5.87 -11.91
CA ASN A 203 17.69 5.96 -10.94
C ASN A 203 18.14 7.41 -10.69
N ASN A 204 17.94 8.30 -11.68
CA ASN A 204 18.23 9.72 -11.52
C ASN A 204 17.27 10.44 -10.57
N ILE A 205 16.03 9.99 -10.45
CA ILE A 205 15.00 10.65 -9.63
C ILE A 205 14.62 9.86 -8.37
N LEU A 206 14.94 8.58 -8.28
CA LEU A 206 14.57 7.72 -7.18
C LEU A 206 15.66 7.76 -6.09
N ILE A 207 15.35 8.34 -4.95
CA ILE A 207 16.21 8.39 -3.79
C ILE A 207 15.75 7.34 -2.79
N ASN A 208 16.46 6.23 -2.72
CA ASN A 208 16.17 5.18 -1.76
C ASN A 208 16.70 5.56 -0.37
N MET A 209 15.86 5.36 0.63
CA MET A 209 16.26 5.38 2.02
C MET A 209 16.68 3.94 2.38
N ASP A 210 17.98 3.74 2.63
CA ASP A 210 18.54 2.41 2.95
C ASP A 210 18.23 2.04 4.41
N PHE A 211 16.93 2.04 4.71
CA PHE A 211 16.41 1.73 6.02
C PHE A 211 16.47 0.22 6.27
N LYS A 212 17.32 -0.20 7.20
CA LYS A 212 17.34 -1.54 7.75
C LYS A 212 16.59 -1.52 9.08
N ARG A 213 15.64 -2.40 9.23
CA ARG A 213 14.91 -2.60 10.48
C ARG A 213 15.73 -3.50 11.39
N GLU A 214 15.66 -3.24 12.69
CA GLU A 214 16.26 -4.11 13.71
C GLU A 214 15.35 -5.29 14.04
N THR A 215 14.07 -5.21 13.62
CA THR A 215 13.09 -6.26 13.84
C THR A 215 13.35 -7.47 12.94
N ILE A 216 13.18 -8.67 13.50
CA ILE A 216 13.19 -9.95 12.78
C ILE A 216 11.74 -10.30 12.44
N THR A 217 11.45 -10.49 11.16
CA THR A 217 10.10 -10.83 10.70
C THR A 217 10.00 -12.33 10.41
N HIS A 218 9.03 -12.98 11.06
CA HIS A 218 8.72 -14.39 10.86
C HIS A 218 7.44 -14.50 10.04
N HIS A 219 7.55 -15.01 8.82
CA HIS A 219 6.41 -15.25 7.95
C HIS A 219 6.12 -16.74 7.89
N GLU A 220 4.96 -17.15 8.37
CA GLU A 220 4.51 -18.54 8.40
C GLU A 220 3.31 -18.75 7.50
N ASP A 221 3.41 -19.74 6.61
CA ASP A 221 2.31 -20.18 5.75
C ASP A 221 1.52 -21.30 6.43
N VAL A 222 0.31 -20.99 6.89
CA VAL A 222 -0.58 -21.94 7.54
C VAL A 222 -1.53 -22.53 6.51
N TYR A 223 -1.31 -23.81 6.15
CA TYR A 223 -2.12 -24.47 5.14
C TYR A 223 -3.35 -25.14 5.73
N VAL A 224 -4.51 -24.80 5.20
CA VAL A 224 -5.83 -25.30 5.59
C VAL A 224 -6.51 -26.09 4.46
N ARG A 225 -7.52 -26.86 4.81
CA ARG A 225 -8.36 -27.61 3.86
C ARG A 225 -9.36 -26.69 3.17
N TYR A 226 -10.10 -27.22 2.24
CA TYR A 226 -11.25 -26.61 1.58
C TYR A 226 -12.09 -27.70 0.91
N ASP A 227 -13.36 -27.43 0.65
CA ASP A 227 -14.23 -28.33 -0.09
C ASP A 227 -13.82 -28.40 -1.58
N ILE A 228 -13.01 -29.42 -1.91
CA ILE A 228 -12.50 -29.65 -3.25
C ILE A 228 -13.63 -29.94 -4.25
N THR A 229 -14.67 -30.65 -3.80
CA THR A 229 -15.80 -31.03 -4.66
C THR A 229 -16.59 -29.79 -5.06
N LYS A 230 -17.04 -29.02 -4.09
CA LYS A 230 -17.75 -27.73 -4.31
C LYS A 230 -16.89 -26.76 -5.15
N TYR A 231 -15.59 -26.68 -4.86
CA TYR A 231 -14.66 -25.83 -5.63
C TYR A 231 -14.60 -26.23 -7.12
N LYS A 232 -14.45 -27.53 -7.41
CA LYS A 232 -14.43 -28.06 -8.79
C LYS A 232 -15.76 -27.85 -9.49
N ASP A 233 -16.88 -28.04 -8.81
CA ASP A 233 -18.22 -27.86 -9.36
C ASP A 233 -18.47 -26.40 -9.75
N VAL A 234 -18.09 -25.45 -8.91
CA VAL A 234 -18.17 -24.01 -9.23
C VAL A 234 -17.35 -23.67 -10.48
N ILE A 235 -16.12 -24.20 -10.60
CA ILE A 235 -15.29 -23.97 -11.79
C ILE A 235 -15.91 -24.55 -13.05
N ARG A 236 -16.42 -25.80 -12.97
CA ARG A 236 -16.94 -26.56 -14.12
C ARG A 236 -18.26 -25.98 -14.59
N ASN A 237 -19.20 -25.83 -13.66
CA ASN A 237 -20.59 -25.52 -13.97
C ASN A 237 -20.84 -24.00 -14.08
N ARG A 238 -19.94 -23.15 -13.60
CA ARG A 238 -20.12 -21.70 -13.56
C ARG A 238 -21.40 -21.29 -12.86
N TRP A 239 -21.73 -21.98 -11.77
CA TRP A 239 -22.92 -21.75 -10.97
C TRP A 239 -22.57 -21.27 -9.57
N ASP A 240 -23.25 -20.24 -9.11
CA ASP A 240 -23.11 -19.71 -7.75
C ASP A 240 -23.98 -20.53 -6.79
N PRO A 241 -23.37 -21.35 -5.90
CA PRO A 241 -24.14 -22.21 -5.00
C PRO A 241 -24.77 -21.44 -3.83
N TYR A 242 -24.49 -20.16 -3.67
CA TYR A 242 -25.02 -19.31 -2.59
C TYR A 242 -26.23 -18.48 -3.05
N LYS A 243 -26.32 -18.15 -4.34
CA LYS A 243 -27.39 -17.32 -4.92
C LYS A 243 -28.23 -18.07 -5.96
N ASP A 244 -27.88 -19.32 -6.22
CA ASP A 244 -28.56 -20.19 -7.20
C ASP A 244 -28.69 -19.53 -8.58
N GLN A 245 -27.58 -19.03 -9.13
CA GLN A 245 -27.54 -18.30 -10.40
C GLN A 245 -26.26 -18.55 -11.19
N PRO A 246 -26.24 -18.34 -12.52
CA PRO A 246 -25.02 -18.48 -13.32
C PRO A 246 -23.98 -17.40 -13.00
N ILE A 247 -22.70 -17.77 -13.12
CA ILE A 247 -21.56 -16.87 -12.91
C ILE A 247 -21.04 -16.40 -14.26
N GLU A 248 -21.31 -15.16 -14.61
CA GLU A 248 -20.93 -14.58 -15.91
C GLU A 248 -19.53 -13.93 -15.88
N GLN A 249 -19.17 -13.24 -14.77
CA GLN A 249 -17.96 -12.43 -14.69
C GLN A 249 -16.81 -13.15 -13.98
N ALA A 250 -15.59 -12.84 -14.44
CA ALA A 250 -14.36 -13.37 -13.84
C ALA A 250 -14.20 -13.02 -12.35
N SER A 251 -14.54 -11.80 -11.99
CA SER A 251 -14.48 -11.32 -10.61
C SER A 251 -15.45 -12.07 -9.70
N ASN A 252 -16.67 -12.29 -10.17
CA ASN A 252 -17.67 -13.07 -9.44
C ASN A 252 -17.20 -14.51 -9.22
N LEU A 253 -16.63 -15.14 -10.24
CA LEU A 253 -16.12 -16.50 -10.08
C LEU A 253 -14.99 -16.55 -9.05
N CYS A 254 -14.02 -15.65 -9.12
CA CYS A 254 -12.95 -15.58 -8.13
C CYS A 254 -13.48 -15.33 -6.71
N TYR A 255 -14.50 -14.48 -6.56
CA TYR A 255 -15.15 -14.23 -5.29
C TYR A 255 -15.81 -15.49 -4.72
N ILE A 256 -16.60 -16.22 -5.53
CA ILE A 256 -17.26 -17.45 -5.11
C ILE A 256 -16.26 -18.56 -4.77
N LEU A 257 -15.22 -18.74 -5.60
CA LEU A 257 -14.17 -19.72 -5.31
C LEU A 257 -13.43 -19.41 -4.01
N ARG A 258 -13.16 -18.12 -3.74
CA ARG A 258 -12.56 -17.72 -2.45
C ARG A 258 -13.52 -17.96 -1.29
N ARG A 259 -14.82 -17.74 -1.47
CA ARG A 259 -15.81 -18.03 -0.43
C ARG A 259 -15.81 -19.53 -0.09
N VAL A 260 -15.87 -20.42 -1.08
CA VAL A 260 -15.78 -21.88 -0.88
C VAL A 260 -14.49 -22.27 -0.12
N VAL A 261 -13.38 -21.60 -0.40
CA VAL A 261 -12.08 -21.88 0.25
C VAL A 261 -12.01 -21.33 1.67
N ASN A 262 -12.56 -20.13 1.90
CA ASN A 262 -12.39 -19.42 3.15
C ASN A 262 -13.46 -19.78 4.21
N GLU A 263 -14.57 -20.41 3.82
CA GLU A 263 -15.61 -20.84 4.74
C GLU A 263 -15.35 -22.21 5.40
N ASP A 264 -14.28 -22.93 5.00
CA ASP A 264 -13.93 -24.23 5.58
C ASP A 264 -13.51 -24.07 7.04
N ASP A 265 -14.06 -24.89 7.94
CA ASP A 265 -13.83 -24.83 9.40
C ASP A 265 -12.37 -24.97 9.79
N SER A 266 -11.55 -25.66 8.96
CA SER A 266 -10.11 -25.77 9.22
C SER A 266 -9.38 -24.43 9.28
N ARG A 267 -9.93 -23.40 8.64
CA ARG A 267 -9.38 -22.04 8.70
C ARG A 267 -9.65 -21.39 10.05
N GLN A 268 -10.81 -21.63 10.61
CA GLN A 268 -11.19 -21.15 11.96
C GLN A 268 -10.39 -21.89 13.03
N ILE A 269 -10.20 -23.20 12.87
CA ILE A 269 -9.37 -24.01 13.77
C ILE A 269 -7.92 -23.50 13.78
N ALA A 270 -7.34 -23.29 12.60
CA ALA A 270 -5.99 -22.75 12.49
C ALA A 270 -5.85 -21.36 13.13
N LEU A 271 -6.87 -20.51 13.00
CA LEU A 271 -6.89 -19.21 13.67
C LEU A 271 -6.95 -19.36 15.19
N ALA A 272 -7.77 -20.26 15.73
CA ALA A 272 -7.85 -20.51 17.16
C ALA A 272 -6.49 -20.95 17.73
N GLU A 273 -5.79 -21.87 17.06
CA GLU A 273 -4.44 -22.33 17.44
C GLU A 273 -3.40 -21.19 17.47
N ILE A 274 -3.56 -20.17 16.62
CA ILE A 274 -2.69 -18.98 16.62
C ILE A 274 -3.06 -18.07 17.81
N LEU A 275 -4.35 -17.88 18.07
CA LEU A 275 -4.83 -17.04 19.18
C LEU A 275 -4.41 -17.60 20.56
N GLU A 276 -4.34 -18.90 20.72
CA GLU A 276 -3.82 -19.54 21.95
C GLU A 276 -2.35 -19.15 22.25
N LYS A 277 -1.57 -18.85 21.21
CA LYS A 277 -0.15 -18.51 21.33
C LYS A 277 0.10 -17.00 21.49
N HIS A 278 -0.83 -16.18 21.00
CA HIS A 278 -0.67 -14.74 20.91
C HIS A 278 -1.86 -14.01 21.52
N PRO A 279 -1.67 -13.31 22.65
CA PRO A 279 -2.79 -12.68 23.37
C PRO A 279 -3.33 -11.43 22.67
N LYS A 280 -2.56 -10.83 21.74
CA LYS A 280 -2.93 -9.59 21.05
C LYS A 280 -2.68 -9.77 19.57
N VAL A 281 -3.74 -9.82 18.76
CA VAL A 281 -3.64 -10.16 17.35
C VAL A 281 -4.44 -9.19 16.47
N ILE A 282 -3.81 -8.74 15.38
CA ILE A 282 -4.51 -8.06 14.29
C ILE A 282 -4.84 -9.09 13.22
N ILE A 283 -6.10 -9.18 12.82
CA ILE A 283 -6.57 -10.09 11.78
C ILE A 283 -7.01 -9.31 10.56
N PHE A 284 -6.29 -9.46 9.44
CA PHE A 284 -6.69 -8.88 8.17
C PHE A 284 -7.59 -9.80 7.37
N TYR A 285 -8.68 -9.25 6.83
CA TYR A 285 -9.64 -9.94 5.99
C TYR A 285 -10.03 -9.10 4.75
N ASN A 286 -10.62 -9.72 3.72
CA ASN A 286 -11.02 -9.03 2.49
C ASN A 286 -12.52 -8.72 2.41
N PHE A 287 -13.38 -9.72 2.67
CA PHE A 287 -14.80 -9.69 2.31
C PHE A 287 -15.71 -9.72 3.53
N ASP A 288 -16.92 -9.21 3.40
CA ASP A 288 -17.88 -9.14 4.49
C ASP A 288 -18.29 -10.55 5.01
N TYR A 289 -18.37 -11.56 4.13
CA TYR A 289 -18.62 -12.94 4.57
C TYR A 289 -17.48 -13.48 5.46
N GLU A 290 -16.23 -13.04 5.26
CA GLU A 290 -15.10 -13.39 6.14
C GLU A 290 -15.26 -12.75 7.52
N LEU A 291 -15.75 -11.50 7.57
CA LEU A 291 -16.08 -10.84 8.83
C LEU A 291 -17.21 -11.57 9.58
N GLU A 292 -18.23 -12.03 8.88
CA GLU A 292 -19.32 -12.83 9.46
C GLU A 292 -18.80 -14.14 10.06
N ILE A 293 -17.88 -14.83 9.35
CA ILE A 293 -17.21 -16.03 9.85
C ILE A 293 -16.42 -15.72 11.12
N LEU A 294 -15.62 -14.65 11.10
CA LEU A 294 -14.79 -14.24 12.25
C LEU A 294 -15.63 -13.86 13.47
N ARG A 295 -16.75 -13.16 13.27
CA ARG A 295 -17.72 -12.86 14.35
C ARG A 295 -18.39 -14.12 14.87
N GLY A 296 -18.81 -15.01 13.98
CA GLY A 296 -19.41 -16.29 14.37
C GLY A 296 -18.45 -17.16 15.15
N MET A 297 -17.19 -17.23 14.75
CA MET A 297 -16.14 -17.93 15.48
C MET A 297 -15.96 -17.35 16.89
N ALA A 298 -15.90 -16.03 17.03
CA ALA A 298 -15.74 -15.37 18.32
C ALA A 298 -16.83 -15.76 19.31
N TYR A 299 -18.08 -15.86 18.83
CA TYR A 299 -19.22 -16.31 19.63
C TYR A 299 -19.15 -17.80 19.99
N ILE A 300 -18.87 -18.68 19.01
CA ILE A 300 -18.88 -20.14 19.19
C ILE A 300 -17.77 -20.63 20.12
N VAL A 301 -16.58 -20.03 20.03
CA VAL A 301 -15.39 -20.46 20.79
C VAL A 301 -15.28 -19.71 22.12
N GLY A 302 -16.25 -18.83 22.45
CA GLY A 302 -16.22 -18.04 23.69
C GLY A 302 -15.05 -17.05 23.75
N LEU A 303 -14.53 -16.63 22.60
CA LEU A 303 -13.46 -15.63 22.54
C LEU A 303 -13.90 -14.29 23.14
N GLU A 304 -15.19 -13.95 23.02
CA GLU A 304 -15.75 -12.70 23.58
C GLU A 304 -15.62 -12.63 25.10
N ASP A 305 -15.57 -13.77 25.78
CA ASP A 305 -15.35 -13.84 27.25
C ASP A 305 -13.88 -13.65 27.64
N THR A 306 -12.96 -13.88 26.69
CA THR A 306 -11.52 -13.87 26.93
C THR A 306 -10.82 -12.69 26.27
N TYR A 307 -11.29 -12.27 25.08
CA TYR A 307 -10.67 -11.25 24.25
C TYR A 307 -11.59 -10.04 24.05
N GLU A 308 -11.03 -8.85 24.20
CA GLU A 308 -11.69 -7.64 23.71
C GLU A 308 -11.61 -7.61 22.17
N ILE A 309 -12.77 -7.58 21.50
CA ILE A 309 -12.85 -7.60 20.04
C ILE A 309 -13.23 -6.22 19.51
N ALA A 310 -12.45 -5.66 18.61
CA ALA A 310 -12.76 -4.42 17.92
C ALA A 310 -12.56 -4.54 16.41
N GLU A 311 -13.19 -3.64 15.65
CA GLU A 311 -13.27 -3.70 14.20
C GLU A 311 -12.83 -2.39 13.54
N TRP A 312 -12.12 -2.53 12.43
CA TRP A 312 -11.81 -1.45 11.51
C TRP A 312 -12.15 -1.86 10.06
N ASN A 313 -13.24 -1.31 9.56
CA ASN A 313 -13.75 -1.59 8.22
C ASN A 313 -14.45 -0.36 7.63
N GLY A 314 -15.11 -0.50 6.48
CA GLY A 314 -15.83 0.58 5.81
C GLY A 314 -16.98 1.20 6.62
N HIS A 315 -17.46 0.53 7.67
CA HIS A 315 -18.62 0.95 8.48
C HIS A 315 -18.27 1.26 9.93
N LYS A 316 -17.25 0.59 10.49
CA LYS A 316 -16.82 0.76 11.88
C LYS A 316 -15.35 1.17 11.92
N HIS A 317 -15.02 2.14 12.76
CA HIS A 317 -13.67 2.62 13.00
C HIS A 317 -13.40 2.66 14.51
N GLN A 318 -13.41 1.49 15.13
CA GLN A 318 -13.13 1.39 16.57
C GLN A 318 -11.63 1.59 16.84
N PRO A 319 -11.23 2.15 17.99
CA PRO A 319 -9.83 2.23 18.38
C PRO A 319 -9.24 0.83 18.58
N ILE A 320 -7.92 0.72 18.53
CA ILE A 320 -7.22 -0.51 18.93
C ILE A 320 -7.51 -0.78 20.39
N PRO A 321 -7.91 -2.02 20.76
CA PRO A 321 -8.17 -2.38 22.15
C PRO A 321 -6.92 -2.20 23.03
N ASN A 322 -7.13 -1.98 24.33
CA ASN A 322 -6.05 -1.71 25.27
C ASN A 322 -5.96 -2.77 26.42
N SER A 323 -6.76 -3.82 26.35
CA SER A 323 -6.73 -4.94 27.29
C SER A 323 -5.49 -5.83 27.09
N ASP A 324 -5.30 -6.80 27.98
CA ASP A 324 -4.20 -7.76 27.87
C ASP A 324 -4.42 -8.82 26.80
N HIS A 325 -5.69 -9.11 26.48
CA HIS A 325 -6.09 -10.06 25.44
C HIS A 325 -7.06 -9.36 24.49
N TRP A 326 -6.70 -9.25 23.22
CA TRP A 326 -7.56 -8.62 22.23
C TRP A 326 -7.35 -9.13 20.81
N VAL A 327 -8.41 -9.02 20.03
CA VAL A 327 -8.43 -9.26 18.58
C VAL A 327 -8.92 -8.02 17.86
N TYR A 328 -8.17 -7.56 16.87
CA TYR A 328 -8.53 -6.43 16.02
C TYR A 328 -8.80 -6.86 14.59
N LEU A 329 -10.07 -6.88 14.21
CA LEU A 329 -10.54 -7.30 12.90
C LEU A 329 -10.42 -6.14 11.90
N VAL A 330 -9.57 -6.26 10.91
CA VAL A 330 -9.22 -5.16 9.99
C VAL A 330 -9.49 -5.55 8.55
N GLN A 331 -10.39 -4.83 7.88
CA GLN A 331 -10.59 -5.00 6.45
C GLN A 331 -9.42 -4.38 5.67
N TYR A 332 -8.83 -5.11 4.72
CA TYR A 332 -7.65 -4.65 3.98
C TYR A 332 -7.87 -3.28 3.29
N THR A 333 -9.03 -3.07 2.68
CA THR A 333 -9.36 -1.84 1.95
C THR A 333 -9.47 -0.62 2.85
N ALA A 334 -9.91 -0.80 4.10
CA ALA A 334 -10.07 0.26 5.08
C ALA A 334 -8.84 0.41 5.99
N GLY A 335 -8.11 -0.67 6.27
CA GLY A 335 -7.10 -0.73 7.30
C GLY A 335 -5.65 -0.82 6.82
N ALA A 336 -5.40 -0.95 5.51
CA ALA A 336 -4.02 -0.99 5.02
C ALA A 336 -3.31 0.39 5.12
N GLU A 337 -4.03 1.49 5.31
CA GLU A 337 -3.47 2.84 5.40
C GLU A 337 -3.89 3.55 6.71
N GLY A 338 -3.02 4.42 7.24
CA GLY A 338 -3.36 5.52 8.14
C GLY A 338 -3.47 5.20 9.64
N TRP A 339 -3.03 4.07 10.19
CA TRP A 339 -2.90 3.82 11.63
C TRP A 339 -1.65 2.97 11.93
N ASN A 340 -1.23 2.94 13.18
CA ASN A 340 -0.06 2.21 13.64
C ASN A 340 -0.42 1.45 14.91
N CYS A 341 0.17 0.28 15.09
CA CYS A 341 0.05 -0.48 16.31
C CYS A 341 1.45 -0.92 16.76
N ILE A 342 1.78 -0.60 17.99
CA ILE A 342 3.03 -1.02 18.63
C ILE A 342 2.76 -1.83 19.91
N THR A 343 1.50 -2.26 20.10
CA THR A 343 1.04 -3.01 21.27
C THR A 343 0.85 -4.49 20.98
N THR A 344 1.17 -4.93 19.78
CA THR A 344 1.26 -6.35 19.39
C THR A 344 2.44 -6.59 18.47
N ASP A 345 2.93 -7.81 18.48
CA ASP A 345 3.94 -8.35 17.57
C ASP A 345 3.35 -9.25 16.48
N THR A 346 2.01 -9.45 16.45
CA THR A 346 1.39 -10.50 15.63
C THR A 346 0.30 -9.98 14.69
N ILE A 347 0.42 -10.36 13.43
CA ILE A 347 -0.63 -10.19 12.40
C ILE A 347 -1.00 -11.55 11.81
N VAL A 348 -2.30 -11.80 11.68
CA VAL A 348 -2.86 -12.92 10.94
C VAL A 348 -3.53 -12.40 9.68
N PHE A 349 -3.15 -12.94 8.54
CA PHE A 349 -3.84 -12.76 7.27
C PHE A 349 -4.83 -13.91 7.10
N PHE A 350 -6.09 -13.68 7.49
CA PHE A 350 -7.16 -14.67 7.42
C PHE A 350 -7.39 -15.16 5.99
N SER A 351 -7.25 -14.27 5.02
CA SER A 351 -7.19 -14.60 3.60
C SER A 351 -6.19 -13.69 2.86
N GLN A 352 -5.70 -14.11 1.70
CA GLN A 352 -4.72 -13.36 0.95
C GLN A 352 -5.34 -12.15 0.24
N THR A 353 -4.70 -10.98 0.29
CA THR A 353 -5.06 -9.84 -0.57
C THR A 353 -4.55 -10.04 -2.00
N TYR A 354 -5.17 -9.38 -2.99
CA TYR A 354 -4.72 -9.40 -4.39
C TYR A 354 -3.52 -8.47 -4.68
N SER A 355 -3.19 -7.59 -3.75
CA SER A 355 -2.20 -6.52 -3.97
C SER A 355 -1.01 -6.67 -3.04
N TYR A 356 0.19 -6.82 -3.61
CA TYR A 356 1.44 -6.79 -2.85
C TYR A 356 1.61 -5.47 -2.08
N LYS A 357 1.21 -4.34 -2.68
CA LYS A 357 1.25 -3.04 -2.01
C LYS A 357 0.45 -3.04 -0.71
N ILE A 358 -0.79 -3.55 -0.77
CA ILE A 358 -1.68 -3.62 0.40
C ILE A 358 -1.09 -4.57 1.46
N LEU A 359 -0.56 -5.72 1.04
CA LEU A 359 0.11 -6.66 1.96
C LEU A 359 1.30 -6.00 2.67
N ALA A 360 2.18 -5.34 1.92
CA ALA A 360 3.34 -4.66 2.48
C ALA A 360 2.93 -3.52 3.45
N GLN A 361 1.85 -2.80 3.15
CA GLN A 361 1.31 -1.78 4.03
C GLN A 361 0.71 -2.38 5.31
N ALA A 362 0.01 -3.51 5.20
CA ALA A 362 -0.54 -4.24 6.35
C ALA A 362 0.58 -4.75 7.27
N CYS A 363 1.63 -5.39 6.74
CA CYS A 363 2.80 -5.80 7.53
C CYS A 363 3.43 -4.61 8.27
N GLY A 364 3.53 -3.47 7.60
CA GLY A 364 4.09 -2.25 8.19
C GLY A 364 3.26 -1.63 9.31
N ARG A 365 2.10 -2.19 9.71
CA ARG A 365 1.29 -1.65 10.83
C ARG A 365 1.94 -1.87 12.18
N ILE A 366 2.58 -3.01 12.38
CA ILE A 366 3.28 -3.36 13.64
C ILE A 366 4.80 -3.13 13.53
N ASP A 367 5.35 -3.20 12.34
CA ASP A 367 6.76 -3.04 12.08
C ASP A 367 7.12 -1.55 11.98
N ARG A 368 7.37 -0.95 13.14
CA ARG A 368 7.62 0.49 13.34
C ARG A 368 8.98 0.72 14.02
N LEU A 369 9.58 1.90 13.78
CA LEU A 369 10.84 2.31 14.43
C LEU A 369 10.78 2.30 15.96
N ASN A 370 9.60 2.51 16.52
CA ASN A 370 9.36 2.58 17.95
C ASN A 370 8.62 1.37 18.50
N THR A 371 8.54 0.27 17.76
CA THR A 371 8.01 -0.98 18.28
C THR A 371 8.90 -1.49 19.43
N PRO A 372 8.33 -1.99 20.53
CA PRO A 372 9.12 -2.59 21.61
C PRO A 372 9.56 -4.02 21.32
N TYR A 373 9.05 -4.62 20.23
CA TYR A 373 9.29 -6.01 19.86
C TYR A 373 10.50 -6.17 18.95
N THR A 374 11.31 -7.20 19.19
CA THR A 374 12.41 -7.61 18.31
C THR A 374 11.94 -8.57 17.24
N ASP A 375 10.97 -9.42 17.58
CA ASP A 375 10.41 -10.44 16.70
C ASP A 375 8.96 -10.08 16.34
N LEU A 376 8.62 -10.19 15.06
CA LEU A 376 7.29 -9.90 14.55
C LEU A 376 6.77 -11.10 13.76
N TYR A 377 5.56 -11.55 14.06
CA TYR A 377 4.97 -12.76 13.52
C TYR A 377 3.85 -12.44 12.53
N TYR A 378 3.93 -13.04 11.34
CA TYR A 378 2.98 -12.87 10.26
C TYR A 378 2.49 -14.24 9.78
N TYR A 379 1.26 -14.60 10.16
CA TYR A 379 0.63 -15.85 9.78
C TYR A 379 -0.22 -15.66 8.52
N HIS A 380 0.05 -16.44 7.48
CA HIS A 380 -0.67 -16.41 6.22
C HIS A 380 -1.55 -17.66 6.11
N ILE A 381 -2.83 -17.57 6.48
CA ILE A 381 -3.75 -18.70 6.35
C ILE A 381 -4.16 -18.83 4.88
N LYS A 382 -3.85 -19.97 4.26
CA LYS A 382 -4.10 -20.24 2.86
C LYS A 382 -4.34 -21.72 2.60
N SER A 383 -4.99 -22.04 1.49
CA SER A 383 -5.20 -23.40 1.05
C SER A 383 -4.28 -23.78 -0.11
N ARG A 384 -4.31 -25.04 -0.51
CA ARG A 384 -3.67 -25.50 -1.76
C ARG A 384 -4.62 -25.42 -2.96
N SER A 385 -5.68 -24.63 -2.90
CA SER A 385 -6.58 -24.38 -4.02
C SER A 385 -5.87 -23.62 -5.15
N GLY A 386 -6.34 -23.81 -6.38
CA GLY A 386 -5.75 -23.13 -7.54
C GLY A 386 -5.78 -21.61 -7.44
N ILE A 387 -6.80 -21.02 -6.78
CA ILE A 387 -6.89 -19.58 -6.59
C ILE A 387 -5.88 -19.07 -5.56
N ASP A 388 -5.77 -19.73 -4.40
CA ASP A 388 -4.81 -19.31 -3.36
C ASP A 388 -3.35 -19.44 -3.82
N LEU A 389 -3.01 -20.51 -4.54
CA LEU A 389 -1.68 -20.69 -5.11
C LEU A 389 -1.36 -19.62 -6.16
N ALA A 390 -2.33 -19.24 -6.99
CA ALA A 390 -2.14 -18.20 -8.00
C ALA A 390 -1.98 -16.80 -7.38
N ILE A 391 -2.73 -16.49 -6.32
CA ILE A 391 -2.57 -15.25 -5.54
C ILE A 391 -1.19 -15.24 -4.87
N SER A 392 -0.79 -16.33 -4.19
CA SER A 392 0.53 -16.44 -3.56
C SER A 392 1.67 -16.22 -4.56
N LYS A 393 1.55 -16.80 -5.76
CA LYS A 393 2.53 -16.59 -6.84
C LYS A 393 2.60 -15.14 -7.31
N ALA A 394 1.47 -14.44 -7.40
CA ALA A 394 1.47 -13.03 -7.77
C ALA A 394 2.13 -12.18 -6.68
N LEU A 395 1.80 -12.43 -5.42
CA LEU A 395 2.36 -11.70 -4.27
C LEU A 395 3.88 -11.94 -4.12
N SER A 396 4.37 -13.18 -4.30
CA SER A 396 5.81 -13.50 -4.25
C SER A 396 6.60 -12.79 -5.36
N GLN A 397 5.97 -12.51 -6.51
CA GLN A 397 6.53 -11.72 -7.59
C GLN A 397 6.35 -10.20 -7.39
N LYS A 398 5.85 -9.75 -6.24
CA LYS A 398 5.52 -8.35 -5.94
C LYS A 398 4.55 -7.73 -6.95
N LYS A 399 3.59 -8.52 -7.43
CA LYS A 399 2.59 -8.13 -8.43
C LYS A 399 1.18 -8.16 -7.86
N GLN A 400 0.28 -7.45 -8.54
CA GLN A 400 -1.15 -7.59 -8.29
C GLN A 400 -1.69 -8.85 -8.99
N PHE A 401 -2.51 -9.63 -8.30
CA PHE A 401 -3.24 -10.74 -8.89
C PHE A 401 -4.29 -10.24 -9.89
N ASN A 402 -4.34 -10.88 -11.06
CA ASN A 402 -5.28 -10.51 -12.12
C ASN A 402 -6.24 -11.68 -12.40
N GLU A 403 -7.48 -11.52 -11.96
CA GLU A 403 -8.56 -12.51 -12.05
C GLU A 403 -8.80 -12.98 -13.49
N THR A 404 -8.93 -12.05 -14.43
CA THR A 404 -9.18 -12.36 -15.85
C THR A 404 -8.03 -13.16 -16.47
N ARG A 405 -6.80 -12.81 -16.13
CA ARG A 405 -5.60 -13.50 -16.64
C ARG A 405 -5.50 -14.91 -16.07
N TRP A 406 -5.77 -15.06 -14.79
CA TRP A 406 -5.78 -16.37 -14.14
C TRP A 406 -6.83 -17.29 -14.74
N LEU A 407 -8.06 -16.82 -14.92
CA LEU A 407 -9.13 -17.61 -15.53
C LEU A 407 -8.82 -18.06 -16.95
N ARG A 408 -8.21 -17.20 -17.77
CA ARG A 408 -7.77 -17.60 -19.11
C ARG A 408 -6.76 -18.75 -19.06
N SER A 409 -5.86 -18.78 -18.09
CA SER A 409 -4.90 -19.87 -17.92
C SER A 409 -5.61 -21.19 -17.52
N GLN A 410 -6.70 -21.13 -16.73
CA GLN A 410 -7.50 -22.31 -16.36
C GLN A 410 -8.27 -22.89 -17.58
N TYR A 411 -8.77 -22.06 -18.49
CA TYR A 411 -9.40 -22.53 -19.73
C TYR A 411 -8.47 -23.31 -20.64
N TRP A 412 -7.23 -22.91 -20.76
CA TRP A 412 -6.22 -23.64 -21.51
C TRP A 412 -5.94 -25.01 -20.87
N TYR A 413 -5.88 -25.08 -19.57
CA TYR A 413 -5.64 -26.32 -18.83
C TYR A 413 -6.78 -27.32 -18.99
N LEU A 414 -8.03 -26.85 -18.90
CA LEU A 414 -9.22 -27.69 -19.08
C LEU A 414 -9.37 -28.17 -20.53
N ARG A 415 -9.05 -27.34 -21.51
CA ARG A 415 -9.07 -27.71 -22.92
C ARG A 415 -7.97 -28.70 -23.29
N SER A 416 -6.76 -28.55 -22.79
CA SER A 416 -5.69 -29.49 -23.01
C SER A 416 -5.95 -30.84 -22.32
N ALA A 417 -6.48 -30.85 -21.11
CA ALA A 417 -6.88 -32.09 -20.43
C ALA A 417 -8.00 -32.82 -21.17
N TYR A 418 -8.94 -32.11 -21.79
CA TYR A 418 -10.01 -32.70 -22.60
C TYR A 418 -9.48 -33.28 -23.93
N ILE A 419 -8.47 -32.67 -24.54
CA ILE A 419 -7.84 -33.15 -25.76
C ILE A 419 -7.00 -34.41 -25.48
N TYR A 420 -6.30 -34.49 -24.35
CA TYR A 420 -5.54 -35.69 -23.97
C TYR A 420 -6.46 -36.87 -23.63
N SER A 421 -7.64 -36.65 -23.05
CA SER A 421 -8.59 -37.73 -22.77
C SER A 421 -9.31 -38.31 -24.01
N ILE A 422 -9.22 -37.64 -25.17
CA ILE A 422 -9.77 -38.11 -26.45
C ILE A 422 -8.77 -38.96 -27.23
N TRP A 423 -7.48 -38.92 -26.86
CA TRP A 423 -6.43 -39.70 -27.53
C TRP A 423 -6.01 -41.00 -26.79
N GLU A 424 -6.66 -41.31 -25.67
CA GLU A 424 -6.50 -42.56 -24.91
C GLU A 424 -7.69 -43.52 -25.04
N ILE A 425 -8.56 -43.42 -26.10
CA ILE A 425 -9.59 -44.38 -26.45
C ILE A 425 -9.26 -45.02 -27.82
#